data_4fee29f8a0a3c8c8922e0bb983ef0d94
#
_entry.id   4fee29f8a0a3c8c8922e0bb983ef0d94
#
_cell.length_a   1.000
_cell.length_b   1.000
_cell.length_c   1.000
_cell.angle_alpha   90.00
_cell.angle_beta   90.00
_cell.angle_gamma   90.00
#
_symmetry.space_group_name_H-M   'P 1'
#
loop_
_entity.id
_entity.type
_entity.pdbx_description
1 polymer ?
#
loop_
_entity_poly.entity_id
_entity_poly.type
_entity_poly.pdbx_seq_one_letter_code
_entity_poly.pdbx_strand_id
1 'polypeptide(L)'
;MHKTLTTGLLLFQILWLASCGVPKNLQNAVYFKDSVTEAEKIVVNKPAVIMPGDRLNINITAINKEAADAFNAPQTSSSEGAQGYLVDSAGNIQLLQLGIVHVNGLTTAQLQQNLQKSLLDYIKGPVVTVNIVNFKVSVMGEVTDPKNVTVPDGKITILQAINETGDLTLFAKRENILVIRETNGKREFGRVNISSNEIFTSPYYYLQQNDVVYVEADKTKFLNSDARMQRNLRNLAFITTLITTTLLIVSIFK
;
A
#
# COMPACT_ATOMS: atom_id res chain seq x y z
N MET A 1 -37.16 21.91 -53.87
CA MET A 1 -37.52 21.09 -52.71
C MET A 1 -36.46 20.11 -52.25
N HIS A 2 -35.64 19.50 -53.10
CA HIS A 2 -34.59 18.55 -52.67
C HIS A 2 -33.43 19.19 -51.88
N LYS A 3 -33.00 20.41 -52.19
CA LYS A 3 -31.87 21.10 -51.49
C LYS A 3 -32.22 21.47 -50.03
N THR A 4 -33.45 21.76 -49.71
CA THR A 4 -33.87 22.09 -48.34
C THR A 4 -33.97 20.87 -47.44
N LEU A 5 -34.29 19.71 -48.02
CA LEU A 5 -34.37 18.43 -47.29
C LEU A 5 -32.97 17.93 -46.90
N THR A 6 -31.99 18.07 -47.80
CA THR A 6 -30.60 17.63 -47.55
C THR A 6 -29.90 18.50 -46.50
N THR A 7 -30.16 19.83 -46.50
CA THR A 7 -29.61 20.73 -45.46
C THR A 7 -30.22 20.48 -44.09
N GLY A 8 -31.54 20.15 -44.02
CA GLY A 8 -32.20 19.78 -42.77
C GLY A 8 -31.65 18.47 -42.16
N LEU A 9 -31.37 17.48 -43.00
CA LEU A 9 -30.79 16.20 -42.56
C LEU A 9 -29.36 16.37 -42.04
N LEU A 10 -28.56 17.24 -42.67
CA LEU A 10 -27.18 17.51 -42.27
C LEU A 10 -27.12 18.28 -40.92
N LEU A 11 -28.01 19.23 -40.70
CA LEU A 11 -28.16 19.96 -39.43
C LEU A 11 -28.60 19.04 -38.27
N PHE A 12 -29.51 18.10 -38.55
CA PHE A 12 -29.97 17.12 -37.58
C PHE A 12 -28.83 16.15 -37.15
N GLN A 13 -27.95 15.76 -38.08
CA GLN A 13 -26.76 14.91 -37.75
C GLN A 13 -25.72 15.63 -36.88
N ILE A 14 -25.52 16.94 -37.07
CA ILE A 14 -24.57 17.74 -36.29
C ILE A 14 -25.06 17.93 -34.84
N LEU A 15 -26.36 18.02 -34.61
CA LEU A 15 -26.93 18.19 -33.26
C LEU A 15 -26.69 16.95 -32.35
N TRP A 16 -26.53 15.77 -32.93
CA TRP A 16 -26.31 14.52 -32.18
C TRP A 16 -24.85 14.30 -31.76
N LEU A 17 -23.91 15.09 -32.28
CA LEU A 17 -22.47 15.00 -31.95
C LEU A 17 -22.08 15.77 -30.67
N ALA A 18 -23.00 16.60 -30.12
CA ALA A 18 -22.69 17.53 -29.02
C ALA A 18 -22.86 16.95 -27.61
N SER A 19 -23.18 15.65 -27.46
CA SER A 19 -23.36 15.04 -26.11
C SER A 19 -22.04 14.50 -25.57
N CYS A 20 -21.11 15.39 -25.20
CA CYS A 20 -19.94 15.06 -24.39
C CYS A 20 -20.28 15.22 -22.91
N GLY A 21 -20.75 14.16 -22.26
CA GLY A 21 -20.91 14.12 -20.82
C GLY A 21 -19.56 13.96 -20.12
N VAL A 22 -19.17 14.96 -19.34
CA VAL A 22 -18.01 14.86 -18.44
C VAL A 22 -18.31 13.83 -17.34
N PRO A 23 -17.46 12.82 -17.09
CA PRO A 23 -17.71 11.84 -16.04
C PRO A 23 -17.66 12.51 -14.66
N LYS A 24 -18.71 12.33 -13.84
CA LYS A 24 -18.88 12.89 -12.49
C LYS A 24 -17.90 12.34 -11.43
N ASN A 25 -16.92 11.52 -11.79
CA ASN A 25 -16.10 10.74 -10.85
C ASN A 25 -14.85 11.44 -10.30
N LEU A 26 -14.58 12.68 -10.68
CA LEU A 26 -13.40 13.41 -10.17
C LEU A 26 -13.54 13.84 -8.70
N GLN A 27 -14.75 13.93 -8.17
CA GLN A 27 -14.99 14.36 -6.78
C GLN A 27 -14.54 13.30 -5.75
N ASN A 28 -14.40 12.04 -6.13
CA ASN A 28 -13.97 10.95 -5.23
C ASN A 28 -12.45 10.75 -5.21
N ALA A 29 -11.70 11.50 -5.99
CA ALA A 29 -10.25 11.38 -6.09
C ALA A 29 -9.48 12.22 -5.04
N VAL A 30 -10.19 12.90 -4.13
CA VAL A 30 -9.59 13.82 -3.16
C VAL A 30 -9.38 13.13 -1.82
N TYR A 31 -8.21 13.32 -1.23
CA TYR A 31 -7.91 13.00 0.16
C TYR A 31 -8.41 14.11 1.09
N PHE A 32 -8.69 13.79 2.34
CA PHE A 32 -8.95 14.77 3.42
C PHE A 32 -9.96 15.84 3.02
N LYS A 33 -11.18 15.42 2.68
CA LYS A 33 -12.27 16.34 2.27
C LYS A 33 -12.75 17.24 3.41
N ASP A 34 -12.48 16.84 4.66
CA ASP A 34 -12.90 17.59 5.83
C ASP A 34 -12.01 18.81 6.04
N SER A 35 -12.60 19.93 6.46
CA SER A 35 -11.82 21.11 6.82
C SER A 35 -11.02 20.84 8.10
N VAL A 36 -9.69 20.96 8.02
CA VAL A 36 -8.82 20.88 9.21
C VAL A 36 -8.90 22.20 9.94
N THR A 37 -9.69 22.27 11.01
CA THR A 37 -9.91 23.50 11.78
C THR A 37 -9.12 23.54 13.08
N GLU A 38 -8.68 22.39 13.61
CA GLU A 38 -7.92 22.31 14.86
C GLU A 38 -6.88 21.17 14.80
N ALA A 39 -5.83 21.28 15.65
CA ALA A 39 -4.85 20.23 15.82
C ALA A 39 -5.48 19.01 16.49
N GLU A 40 -5.68 17.94 15.71
CA GLU A 40 -6.25 16.70 16.20
C GLU A 40 -5.23 15.91 17.05
N LYS A 41 -5.75 15.13 18.00
CA LYS A 41 -4.93 14.26 18.84
C LYS A 41 -4.38 13.10 17.97
N ILE A 42 -3.08 13.12 17.75
CA ILE A 42 -2.41 12.07 16.97
C ILE A 42 -2.44 10.75 17.75
N VAL A 43 -2.80 9.65 17.08
CA VAL A 43 -2.62 8.29 17.62
C VAL A 43 -1.14 8.07 17.89
N VAL A 44 -0.81 7.76 19.14
CA VAL A 44 0.57 7.41 19.50
C VAL A 44 0.93 6.10 18.83
N ASN A 45 2.00 6.11 18.03
CA ASN A 45 2.54 4.89 17.45
C ASN A 45 2.94 3.93 18.57
N LYS A 46 2.32 2.75 18.60
CA LYS A 46 2.81 1.66 19.43
C LYS A 46 4.03 1.06 18.75
N PRO A 47 5.21 1.04 19.41
CA PRO A 47 6.38 0.42 18.80
C PRO A 47 6.08 -1.04 18.44
N ALA A 48 6.60 -1.46 17.29
CA ALA A 48 6.47 -2.85 16.85
C ALA A 48 7.09 -3.78 17.89
N VAL A 49 6.41 -4.86 18.20
CA VAL A 49 6.93 -5.93 19.05
C VAL A 49 7.49 -7.04 18.17
N ILE A 50 8.58 -7.63 18.64
CA ILE A 50 9.25 -8.74 17.98
C ILE A 50 8.37 -9.99 18.07
N MET A 51 8.23 -10.70 16.94
CA MET A 51 7.42 -11.90 16.81
C MET A 51 8.23 -13.05 16.20
N PRO A 52 7.78 -14.31 16.38
CA PRO A 52 8.36 -15.46 15.68
C PRO A 52 8.36 -15.23 14.15
N GLY A 53 9.49 -15.55 13.50
CA GLY A 53 9.70 -15.32 12.08
C GLY A 53 10.32 -13.97 11.74
N ASP A 54 10.45 -13.05 12.71
CA ASP A 54 11.20 -11.82 12.52
C ASP A 54 12.70 -12.11 12.37
N ARG A 55 13.38 -11.26 11.60
CA ARG A 55 14.84 -11.24 11.49
C ARG A 55 15.37 -9.98 12.12
N LEU A 56 16.27 -10.16 13.10
CA LEU A 56 16.84 -9.07 13.85
C LEU A 56 18.29 -8.84 13.41
N ASN A 57 18.58 -7.62 12.95
CA ASN A 57 19.96 -7.18 12.84
C ASN A 57 20.39 -6.61 14.18
N ILE A 58 21.32 -7.29 14.83
CA ILE A 58 21.87 -6.88 16.13
C ILE A 58 23.33 -6.53 15.91
N ASN A 59 23.68 -5.28 16.21
CA ASN A 59 25.04 -4.79 16.12
C ASN A 59 25.51 -4.32 17.50
N ILE A 60 26.63 -4.86 17.95
CA ILE A 60 27.22 -4.58 19.25
C ILE A 60 28.53 -3.85 19.02
N THR A 61 28.68 -2.68 19.64
CA THR A 61 29.93 -1.91 19.63
C THR A 61 30.34 -1.61 21.05
N ALA A 62 31.64 -1.43 21.29
CA ALA A 62 32.20 -1.12 22.61
C ALA A 62 33.48 -0.31 22.47
N ILE A 63 34.01 0.18 23.61
CA ILE A 63 35.30 0.89 23.67
C ILE A 63 36.42 0.01 23.11
N ASN A 64 36.46 -1.28 23.47
CA ASN A 64 37.33 -2.27 22.83
C ASN A 64 36.55 -2.94 21.69
N LYS A 65 36.96 -2.62 20.47
CA LYS A 65 36.31 -3.15 19.25
C LYS A 65 36.49 -4.66 19.11
N GLU A 66 37.69 -5.19 19.42
CA GLU A 66 37.98 -6.63 19.30
C GLU A 66 37.11 -7.46 20.25
N ALA A 67 36.86 -6.95 21.47
CA ALA A 67 35.95 -7.60 22.40
C ALA A 67 34.49 -7.57 21.91
N ALA A 68 34.06 -6.47 21.27
CA ALA A 68 32.71 -6.37 20.69
C ALA A 68 32.53 -7.27 19.44
N ASP A 69 33.56 -7.36 18.60
CA ASP A 69 33.55 -8.17 17.39
C ASP A 69 33.33 -9.66 17.69
N ALA A 70 33.78 -10.15 18.85
CA ALA A 70 33.53 -11.51 19.29
C ALA A 70 32.03 -11.84 19.50
N PHE A 71 31.18 -10.83 19.78
CA PHE A 71 29.74 -10.97 19.91
C PHE A 71 29.01 -10.73 18.59
N ASN A 72 29.63 -10.04 17.64
CA ASN A 72 29.15 -9.79 16.30
C ASN A 72 29.59 -10.88 15.30
N ALA A 73 29.75 -12.13 15.72
CA ALA A 73 30.22 -13.18 14.86
C ALA A 73 29.56 -13.15 13.49
N PRO A 74 30.29 -13.41 12.40
CA PRO A 74 29.75 -13.36 11.06
C PRO A 74 28.55 -14.27 10.99
N GLN A 75 27.41 -13.68 10.74
CA GLN A 75 26.20 -14.42 10.51
C GLN A 75 26.42 -15.15 9.20
N THR A 76 26.76 -16.42 9.30
CA THR A 76 26.92 -17.26 8.12
C THR A 76 25.57 -17.31 7.46
N SER A 77 25.41 -16.48 6.44
CA SER A 77 24.31 -16.51 5.52
C SER A 77 24.34 -17.85 4.79
N SER A 78 23.69 -18.84 5.36
CA SER A 78 23.27 -19.98 4.57
C SER A 78 22.22 -19.45 3.59
N SER A 79 22.65 -19.38 2.32
CA SER A 79 21.86 -19.08 1.13
C SER A 79 21.12 -17.74 1.09
N GLU A 80 21.52 -16.91 0.11
CA GLU A 80 20.79 -15.78 -0.44
C GLU A 80 20.36 -14.66 0.52
N GLY A 81 21.32 -13.82 0.93
CA GLY A 81 21.03 -12.40 1.25
C GLY A 81 20.35 -12.06 2.58
N ALA A 82 19.94 -13.02 3.39
CA ALA A 82 19.22 -12.74 4.62
C ALA A 82 20.15 -12.59 5.83
N GLN A 83 20.72 -11.41 6.03
CA GLN A 83 21.47 -11.06 7.24
C GLN A 83 20.52 -10.94 8.45
N GLY A 84 20.91 -11.47 9.61
CA GLY A 84 20.20 -11.29 10.87
C GLY A 84 19.86 -12.57 11.61
N TYR A 85 19.56 -12.43 12.90
CA TYR A 85 19.12 -13.51 13.78
C TYR A 85 17.64 -13.79 13.55
N LEU A 86 17.31 -15.03 13.18
CA LEU A 86 15.91 -15.43 13.01
C LEU A 86 15.30 -15.72 14.40
N VAL A 87 14.15 -15.12 14.68
CA VAL A 87 13.34 -15.46 15.85
C VAL A 87 12.62 -16.79 15.60
N ASP A 88 12.89 -17.78 16.42
CA ASP A 88 12.31 -19.12 16.31
C ASP A 88 10.82 -19.16 16.73
N SER A 89 10.17 -20.29 16.54
CA SER A 89 8.76 -20.50 16.90
C SER A 89 8.48 -20.37 18.41
N ALA A 90 9.50 -20.55 19.26
CA ALA A 90 9.41 -20.35 20.70
C ALA A 90 9.65 -18.89 21.11
N GLY A 91 9.95 -18.00 20.14
CA GLY A 91 10.22 -16.61 20.39
C GLY A 91 11.63 -16.28 20.86
N ASN A 92 12.60 -17.13 20.53
CA ASN A 92 14.00 -16.96 20.95
C ASN A 92 14.90 -16.68 19.77
N ILE A 93 16.03 -16.06 20.06
CA ILE A 93 17.20 -15.97 19.16
C ILE A 93 18.40 -16.65 19.82
N GLN A 94 19.34 -17.12 19.02
CA GLN A 94 20.59 -17.68 19.51
C GLN A 94 21.73 -16.71 19.24
N LEU A 95 22.27 -16.10 20.29
CA LEU A 95 23.45 -15.23 20.22
C LEU A 95 24.70 -16.01 20.58
N LEU A 96 25.78 -15.74 19.86
CA LEU A 96 27.06 -16.28 20.21
C LEU A 96 27.44 -15.78 21.61
N GLN A 97 27.96 -16.62 22.47
CA GLN A 97 28.36 -16.34 23.85
C GLN A 97 27.26 -16.03 24.87
N LEU A 98 26.16 -15.37 24.50
CA LEU A 98 25.00 -15.15 25.39
C LEU A 98 24.01 -16.32 25.37
N GLY A 99 24.15 -17.23 24.39
CA GLY A 99 23.24 -18.38 24.27
C GLY A 99 21.84 -18.00 23.77
N ILE A 100 20.82 -18.67 24.32
CA ILE A 100 19.41 -18.48 23.94
C ILE A 100 18.85 -17.28 24.69
N VAL A 101 18.30 -16.32 23.94
CA VAL A 101 17.66 -15.11 24.47
C VAL A 101 16.21 -15.05 24.02
N HIS A 102 15.29 -14.96 24.97
CA HIS A 102 13.87 -14.78 24.66
C HIS A 102 13.58 -13.34 24.25
N VAL A 103 12.97 -13.16 23.05
CA VAL A 103 12.77 -11.84 22.45
C VAL A 103 11.31 -11.57 22.06
N ASN A 104 10.48 -12.61 22.03
CA ASN A 104 9.07 -12.45 21.63
C ASN A 104 8.34 -11.50 22.58
N GLY A 105 7.55 -10.57 21.99
CA GLY A 105 6.78 -9.59 22.75
C GLY A 105 7.58 -8.38 23.25
N LEU A 106 8.92 -8.37 23.09
CA LEU A 106 9.74 -7.21 23.38
C LEU A 106 9.71 -6.23 22.20
N THR A 107 9.81 -4.96 22.49
CA THR A 107 10.18 -3.97 21.47
C THR A 107 11.69 -4.02 21.19
N THR A 108 12.13 -3.51 20.03
CA THR A 108 13.57 -3.42 19.72
C THR A 108 14.32 -2.64 20.78
N ALA A 109 13.74 -1.56 21.33
CA ALA A 109 14.34 -0.77 22.41
C ALA A 109 14.49 -1.56 23.72
N GLN A 110 13.49 -2.35 24.08
CA GLN A 110 13.58 -3.23 25.27
C GLN A 110 14.65 -4.29 25.11
N LEU A 111 14.71 -4.92 23.92
CA LEU A 111 15.77 -5.90 23.63
C LEU A 111 17.15 -5.27 23.66
N GLN A 112 17.32 -4.07 23.10
CA GLN A 112 18.58 -3.30 23.19
C GLN A 112 19.02 -3.13 24.65
N GLN A 113 18.11 -2.66 25.51
CA GLN A 113 18.41 -2.45 26.95
C GLN A 113 18.77 -3.75 27.66
N ASN A 114 18.04 -4.83 27.38
CA ASN A 114 18.27 -6.14 27.99
C ASN A 114 19.65 -6.68 27.57
N LEU A 115 19.97 -6.65 26.26
CA LEU A 115 21.26 -7.09 25.76
C LEU A 115 22.41 -6.23 26.30
N GLN A 116 22.21 -4.91 26.35
CA GLN A 116 23.22 -3.98 26.89
C GLN A 116 23.55 -4.31 28.35
N LYS A 117 22.53 -4.59 29.18
CA LYS A 117 22.75 -5.00 30.58
C LYS A 117 23.51 -6.32 30.66
N SER A 118 23.10 -7.33 29.88
CA SER A 118 23.78 -8.65 29.91
C SER A 118 25.23 -8.58 29.44
N LEU A 119 25.56 -7.64 28.56
CA LEU A 119 26.91 -7.49 28.02
C LEU A 119 27.87 -6.75 28.97
N LEU A 120 27.34 -6.03 29.97
CA LEU A 120 28.22 -5.33 30.95
C LEU A 120 29.15 -6.25 31.72
N ASP A 121 28.76 -7.52 31.91
CA ASP A 121 29.59 -8.53 32.57
C ASP A 121 30.78 -9.01 31.73
N TYR A 122 30.72 -8.75 30.41
CA TYR A 122 31.71 -9.24 29.45
C TYR A 122 32.56 -8.12 28.84
N ILE A 123 31.94 -6.96 28.56
CA ILE A 123 32.60 -5.83 27.87
C ILE A 123 32.28 -4.50 28.55
N LYS A 124 33.22 -3.56 28.49
CA LYS A 124 33.05 -2.20 29.04
C LYS A 124 32.39 -1.27 28.04
N GLY A 125 31.28 -0.66 28.47
CA GLY A 125 30.55 0.34 27.70
C GLY A 125 29.94 -0.20 26.40
N PRO A 126 29.17 -1.32 26.46
CA PRO A 126 28.51 -1.86 25.27
C PRO A 126 27.42 -0.92 24.76
N VAL A 127 27.38 -0.73 23.46
CA VAL A 127 26.27 -0.09 22.74
C VAL A 127 25.67 -1.13 21.83
N VAL A 128 24.38 -1.38 21.98
CA VAL A 128 23.63 -2.37 21.19
C VAL A 128 22.62 -1.65 20.31
N THR A 129 22.60 -2.00 19.03
CA THR A 129 21.55 -1.56 18.08
C THR A 129 20.78 -2.78 17.62
N VAL A 130 19.46 -2.71 17.65
CA VAL A 130 18.55 -3.79 17.19
C VAL A 130 17.58 -3.24 16.20
N ASN A 131 17.51 -3.82 15.01
CA ASN A 131 16.53 -3.50 13.96
C ASN A 131 15.88 -4.76 13.41
N ILE A 132 14.60 -4.69 13.09
CA ILE A 132 13.88 -5.75 12.36
C ILE A 132 14.14 -5.52 10.87
N VAL A 133 14.80 -6.46 10.19
CA VAL A 133 15.20 -6.28 8.78
C VAL A 133 14.22 -6.83 7.77
N ASN A 134 13.28 -7.67 8.20
CA ASN A 134 12.25 -8.22 7.33
C ASN A 134 10.86 -7.62 7.57
N PHE A 135 10.79 -6.43 8.20
CA PHE A 135 9.52 -5.75 8.34
C PHE A 135 8.99 -5.37 6.96
N LYS A 136 7.83 -5.91 6.63
CA LYS A 136 7.12 -5.63 5.38
C LYS A 136 5.62 -5.53 5.62
N VAL A 137 4.96 -4.75 4.77
CA VAL A 137 3.50 -4.70 4.64
C VAL A 137 3.14 -4.97 3.20
N SER A 138 2.00 -5.61 2.97
CA SER A 138 1.52 -5.92 1.62
C SER A 138 0.45 -4.92 1.22
N VAL A 139 0.62 -4.24 0.09
CA VAL A 139 -0.41 -3.35 -0.45
C VAL A 139 -0.90 -3.90 -1.78
N MET A 140 -2.20 -4.09 -1.90
CA MET A 140 -2.82 -4.73 -3.06
C MET A 140 -4.18 -4.12 -3.40
N GLY A 141 -4.66 -4.44 -4.60
CA GLY A 141 -5.94 -3.96 -5.11
C GLY A 141 -5.78 -2.74 -6.01
N GLU A 142 -6.56 -1.71 -5.80
CA GLU A 142 -6.67 -0.56 -6.69
C GLU A 142 -5.62 0.52 -6.40
N VAL A 143 -4.35 0.12 -6.46
CA VAL A 143 -3.14 0.95 -6.41
C VAL A 143 -2.38 0.86 -7.73
N THR A 144 -1.47 1.78 -7.97
CA THR A 144 -0.73 1.83 -9.25
C THR A 144 0.21 0.64 -9.41
N ASP A 145 0.94 0.27 -8.33
CA ASP A 145 1.94 -0.81 -8.33
C ASP A 145 1.78 -1.69 -7.08
N PRO A 146 0.86 -2.70 -7.10
CA PRO A 146 0.67 -3.61 -5.97
C PRO A 146 1.95 -4.38 -5.63
N LYS A 147 2.42 -4.25 -4.39
CA LYS A 147 3.67 -4.89 -3.94
C LYS A 147 3.77 -5.05 -2.43
N ASN A 148 4.79 -5.79 -2.02
CA ASN A 148 5.24 -5.80 -0.64
C ASN A 148 6.18 -4.59 -0.42
N VAL A 149 5.83 -3.73 0.53
CA VAL A 149 6.61 -2.57 0.93
C VAL A 149 7.51 -2.96 2.10
N THR A 150 8.82 -2.86 1.94
CA THR A 150 9.79 -3.08 3.02
C THR A 150 9.90 -1.83 3.88
N VAL A 151 9.95 -2.01 5.19
CA VAL A 151 9.95 -0.92 6.19
C VAL A 151 11.22 -0.98 7.03
N PRO A 152 12.33 -0.37 6.58
CA PRO A 152 13.61 -0.48 7.26
C PRO A 152 13.64 0.14 8.67
N ASP A 153 12.84 1.20 8.88
CA ASP A 153 12.80 1.94 10.15
C ASP A 153 11.79 1.36 11.16
N GLY A 154 11.17 0.22 10.84
CA GLY A 154 10.20 -0.44 11.71
C GLY A 154 8.90 0.35 11.95
N LYS A 155 8.66 1.42 11.17
CA LYS A 155 7.50 2.29 11.31
C LYS A 155 7.03 2.79 9.95
N ILE A 156 5.77 2.55 9.63
CA ILE A 156 5.13 3.06 8.41
C ILE A 156 3.67 3.39 8.68
N THR A 157 3.17 4.46 8.09
CA THR A 157 1.75 4.77 8.08
C THR A 157 1.08 4.16 6.86
N ILE A 158 -0.24 3.97 6.92
CA ILE A 158 -1.01 3.49 5.76
C ILE A 158 -0.85 4.43 4.55
N LEU A 159 -0.76 5.73 4.78
CA LEU A 159 -0.56 6.73 3.73
C LEU A 159 0.82 6.58 3.06
N GLN A 160 1.88 6.35 3.86
CA GLN A 160 3.21 6.09 3.32
C GLN A 160 3.24 4.78 2.53
N ALA A 161 2.60 3.72 3.04
CA ALA A 161 2.55 2.44 2.34
C ALA A 161 1.82 2.54 0.99
N ILE A 162 0.73 3.30 0.92
CA ILE A 162 0.02 3.60 -0.33
C ILE A 162 0.90 4.42 -1.28
N ASN A 163 1.59 5.45 -0.77
CA ASN A 163 2.50 6.26 -1.58
C ASN A 163 3.64 5.42 -2.19
N GLU A 164 4.22 4.48 -1.44
CA GLU A 164 5.25 3.56 -1.94
C GLU A 164 4.77 2.68 -3.11
N THR A 165 3.46 2.48 -3.24
CA THR A 165 2.85 1.73 -4.36
C THR A 165 2.43 2.63 -5.54
N GLY A 166 2.91 3.89 -5.57
CA GLY A 166 2.60 4.83 -6.63
C GLY A 166 1.19 5.43 -6.54
N ASP A 167 0.64 5.44 -5.32
CA ASP A 167 -0.67 6.00 -4.97
C ASP A 167 -1.88 5.17 -5.48
N LEU A 168 -3.05 5.59 -5.05
CA LEU A 168 -4.34 5.02 -5.42
C LEU A 168 -4.72 5.40 -6.85
N THR A 169 -5.31 4.47 -7.59
CA THR A 169 -5.88 4.78 -8.89
C THR A 169 -7.14 5.65 -8.76
N LEU A 170 -7.62 6.19 -9.87
CA LEU A 170 -8.87 6.96 -9.91
C LEU A 170 -10.10 6.13 -9.53
N PHE A 171 -10.00 4.81 -9.60
CA PHE A 171 -11.09 3.89 -9.30
C PHE A 171 -11.01 3.30 -7.90
N ALA A 172 -10.06 3.74 -7.08
CA ALA A 172 -9.92 3.27 -5.72
C ALA A 172 -11.03 3.82 -4.82
N LYS A 173 -11.63 2.95 -4.01
CA LYS A 173 -12.52 3.34 -2.92
C LYS A 173 -11.73 3.84 -1.73
N ARG A 174 -11.54 5.15 -1.62
CA ARG A 174 -10.79 5.81 -0.56
C ARG A 174 -11.47 5.75 0.80
N GLU A 175 -12.78 5.59 0.81
CA GLU A 175 -13.61 5.58 2.03
C GLU A 175 -13.62 4.22 2.74
N ASN A 176 -13.07 3.17 2.11
CA ASN A 176 -13.24 1.80 2.58
C ASN A 176 -12.01 0.94 2.27
N ILE A 177 -10.86 1.35 2.76
CA ILE A 177 -9.63 0.56 2.65
C ILE A 177 -9.62 -0.47 3.77
N LEU A 178 -9.43 -1.74 3.41
CA LEU A 178 -9.38 -2.84 4.34
C LEU A 178 -7.94 -3.08 4.81
N VAL A 179 -7.72 -3.11 6.11
CA VAL A 179 -6.46 -3.57 6.72
C VAL A 179 -6.71 -4.91 7.40
N ILE A 180 -5.95 -5.91 7.02
CA ILE A 180 -5.97 -7.24 7.61
C ILE A 180 -4.72 -7.39 8.45
N ARG A 181 -4.89 -7.66 9.73
CA ARG A 181 -3.82 -7.81 10.72
C ARG A 181 -3.92 -9.16 11.41
N GLU A 182 -2.79 -9.83 11.57
CA GLU A 182 -2.71 -11.05 12.35
C GLU A 182 -1.89 -10.80 13.62
N THR A 183 -2.54 -10.98 14.77
CA THR A 183 -1.89 -10.82 16.07
C THR A 183 -2.26 -11.99 16.98
N ASN A 184 -1.26 -12.67 17.54
CA ASN A 184 -1.45 -13.79 18.46
C ASN A 184 -2.38 -14.90 17.91
N GLY A 185 -2.23 -15.24 16.63
CA GLY A 185 -3.04 -16.27 15.95
C GLY A 185 -4.49 -15.88 15.69
N LYS A 186 -4.86 -14.61 15.91
CA LYS A 186 -6.16 -14.04 15.55
C LYS A 186 -6.01 -13.08 14.39
N ARG A 187 -7.00 -13.12 13.49
CA ARG A 187 -7.06 -12.22 12.35
C ARG A 187 -8.10 -11.14 12.62
N GLU A 188 -7.68 -9.89 12.50
CA GLU A 188 -8.50 -8.70 12.65
C GLU A 188 -8.69 -8.03 11.30
N PHE A 189 -9.88 -7.47 11.06
CA PHE A 189 -10.23 -6.73 9.86
C PHE A 189 -10.60 -5.31 10.27
N GLY A 190 -9.77 -4.36 9.91
CA GLY A 190 -10.01 -2.93 10.10
C GLY A 190 -10.39 -2.26 8.80
N ARG A 191 -11.28 -1.27 8.87
CA ARG A 191 -11.60 -0.43 7.71
C ARG A 191 -11.23 1.00 8.02
N VAL A 192 -10.60 1.66 7.08
CA VAL A 192 -10.14 3.04 7.20
C VAL A 192 -10.64 3.87 6.04
N ASN A 193 -10.99 5.12 6.34
CA ASN A 193 -11.41 6.13 5.39
C ASN A 193 -10.29 7.18 5.27
N ILE A 194 -9.60 7.22 4.13
CA ILE A 194 -8.54 8.21 3.90
C ILE A 194 -9.06 9.50 3.23
N SER A 195 -10.37 9.56 2.94
CA SER A 195 -11.02 10.81 2.52
C SER A 195 -11.41 11.69 3.70
N SER A 196 -11.36 11.17 4.94
CA SER A 196 -11.69 11.86 6.17
C SER A 196 -10.46 11.98 7.07
N ASN A 197 -10.43 13.01 7.91
CA ASN A 197 -9.39 13.20 8.93
C ASN A 197 -9.42 12.13 10.04
N GLU A 198 -10.51 11.37 10.17
CA GLU A 198 -10.62 10.25 11.12
C GLU A 198 -9.50 9.22 10.98
N ILE A 199 -8.84 9.16 9.81
CA ILE A 199 -7.69 8.29 9.57
C ILE A 199 -6.60 8.50 10.62
N PHE A 200 -6.35 9.73 11.06
CA PHE A 200 -5.28 10.07 12.01
C PHE A 200 -5.54 9.57 13.43
N THR A 201 -6.79 9.25 13.76
CA THR A 201 -7.19 8.67 15.05
C THR A 201 -7.43 7.16 14.98
N SER A 202 -7.33 6.57 13.78
CA SER A 202 -7.55 5.14 13.56
C SER A 202 -6.43 4.29 14.16
N PRO A 203 -6.73 3.15 14.82
CA PRO A 203 -5.73 2.19 15.28
C PRO A 203 -4.96 1.51 14.13
N TYR A 204 -5.43 1.67 12.90
CA TYR A 204 -4.80 1.16 11.67
C TYR A 204 -4.01 2.23 10.91
N TYR A 205 -3.86 3.44 11.47
CA TYR A 205 -3.05 4.49 10.85
C TYR A 205 -1.58 4.07 10.75
N TYR A 206 -1.03 3.51 11.84
CA TYR A 206 0.28 2.86 11.82
C TYR A 206 0.11 1.37 11.52
N LEU A 207 0.77 0.94 10.46
CA LEU A 207 0.77 -0.47 10.05
C LEU A 207 1.76 -1.27 10.90
N GLN A 208 1.44 -2.54 11.09
CA GLN A 208 2.28 -3.50 11.79
C GLN A 208 2.91 -4.48 10.79
N GLN A 209 3.90 -5.23 11.25
CA GLN A 209 4.55 -6.30 10.50
C GLN A 209 3.50 -7.26 9.92
N ASN A 210 3.65 -7.56 8.62
CA ASN A 210 2.76 -8.45 7.85
C ASN A 210 1.31 -7.97 7.67
N ASP A 211 0.99 -6.71 8.01
CA ASP A 211 -0.32 -6.16 7.65
C ASP A 211 -0.54 -6.24 6.13
N VAL A 212 -1.78 -6.54 5.75
CA VAL A 212 -2.23 -6.47 4.36
C VAL A 212 -3.21 -5.32 4.20
N VAL A 213 -2.86 -4.38 3.34
CA VAL A 213 -3.72 -3.25 2.95
C VAL A 213 -4.37 -3.59 1.62
N TYR A 214 -5.68 -3.76 1.61
CA TYR A 214 -6.44 -4.06 0.42
C TYR A 214 -7.34 -2.88 0.04
N VAL A 215 -7.12 -2.36 -1.16
CA VAL A 215 -7.88 -1.26 -1.74
C VAL A 215 -8.91 -1.80 -2.72
N GLU A 216 -10.18 -1.66 -2.38
CA GLU A 216 -11.27 -2.09 -3.26
C GLU A 216 -11.39 -1.16 -4.48
N ALA A 217 -11.75 -1.75 -5.63
CA ALA A 217 -12.15 -0.97 -6.79
C ALA A 217 -13.57 -0.43 -6.64
N ASP A 218 -13.81 0.80 -7.10
CA ASP A 218 -15.14 1.34 -7.25
C ASP A 218 -15.90 0.63 -8.39
N LYS A 219 -17.19 0.43 -8.22
CA LYS A 219 -18.05 -0.22 -9.22
C LYS A 219 -18.04 0.50 -10.58
N THR A 220 -17.76 1.78 -10.59
CA THR A 220 -17.65 2.59 -11.81
C THR A 220 -16.51 2.14 -12.73
N LYS A 221 -15.49 1.44 -12.21
CA LYS A 221 -14.43 0.84 -13.03
C LYS A 221 -15.02 -0.13 -14.05
N PHE A 222 -15.93 -1.00 -13.60
CA PHE A 222 -16.55 -2.02 -14.45
C PHE A 222 -17.59 -1.38 -15.38
N LEU A 223 -18.39 -0.46 -14.89
CA LEU A 223 -19.37 0.27 -15.69
C LEU A 223 -18.72 1.10 -16.81
N ASN A 224 -17.55 1.69 -16.54
CA ASN A 224 -16.81 2.46 -17.54
C ASN A 224 -16.17 1.58 -18.61
N SER A 225 -15.78 0.34 -18.30
CA SER A 225 -15.29 -0.61 -19.31
C SER A 225 -16.41 -0.98 -20.29
N ASP A 226 -17.59 -1.28 -19.77
CA ASP A 226 -18.76 -1.62 -20.58
C ASP A 226 -19.24 -0.42 -21.40
N ALA A 227 -19.26 0.77 -20.82
CA ALA A 227 -19.61 2.01 -21.50
C ALA A 227 -18.61 2.37 -22.61
N ARG A 228 -17.31 2.09 -22.46
CA ARG A 228 -16.32 2.25 -23.52
C ARG A 228 -16.57 1.29 -24.66
N MET A 229 -16.83 0.04 -24.36
CA MET A 229 -17.15 -0.99 -25.38
C MET A 229 -18.43 -0.65 -26.13
N GLN A 230 -19.51 -0.27 -25.42
CA GLN A 230 -20.77 0.17 -26.02
C GLN A 230 -20.58 1.44 -26.88
N ARG A 231 -19.77 2.41 -26.44
CA ARG A 231 -19.46 3.60 -27.22
C ARG A 231 -18.71 3.28 -28.49
N ASN A 232 -17.76 2.34 -28.47
CA ASN A 232 -17.02 1.91 -29.64
C ASN A 232 -17.92 1.18 -30.63
N LEU A 233 -18.80 0.30 -30.15
CA LEU A 233 -19.81 -0.38 -30.97
C LEU A 233 -20.78 0.61 -31.61
N ARG A 234 -21.25 1.60 -30.85
CA ARG A 234 -22.12 2.68 -31.33
C ARG A 234 -21.43 3.50 -32.43
N ASN A 235 -20.19 3.89 -32.22
CA ASN A 235 -19.41 4.64 -33.21
C ASN A 235 -19.21 3.83 -34.50
N LEU A 236 -18.97 2.51 -34.38
CA LEU A 236 -18.87 1.62 -35.54
C LEU A 236 -20.21 1.56 -36.30
N ALA A 237 -21.33 1.44 -35.58
CA ALA A 237 -22.68 1.45 -36.17
C ALA A 237 -23.00 2.76 -36.91
N PHE A 238 -22.56 3.91 -36.37
CA PHE A 238 -22.69 5.21 -37.05
C PHE A 238 -21.90 5.28 -38.34
N ILE A 239 -20.64 4.79 -38.32
CA ILE A 239 -19.80 4.77 -39.52
C ILE A 239 -20.42 3.88 -40.61
N THR A 240 -20.90 2.70 -40.24
CA THR A 240 -21.57 1.79 -41.22
C THR A 240 -22.83 2.37 -41.78
N THR A 241 -23.67 3.03 -40.97
CA THR A 241 -24.89 3.71 -41.45
C THR A 241 -24.57 4.89 -42.37
N LEU A 242 -23.52 5.64 -42.11
CA LEU A 242 -23.05 6.75 -42.94
C LEU A 242 -22.58 6.23 -44.32
N ILE A 243 -21.80 5.16 -44.34
CA ILE A 243 -21.31 4.52 -45.60
C ILE A 243 -22.49 3.98 -46.42
N THR A 244 -23.46 3.31 -45.77
CA THR A 244 -24.61 2.74 -46.50
C THR A 244 -25.51 3.81 -47.05
N THR A 245 -25.76 4.91 -46.32
CA THR A 245 -26.57 6.03 -46.80
C THR A 245 -25.89 6.79 -47.94
N THR A 246 -24.59 6.98 -47.90
CA THR A 246 -23.82 7.60 -49.01
C THR A 246 -23.86 6.74 -50.26
N LEU A 247 -23.67 5.42 -50.15
CA LEU A 247 -23.80 4.48 -51.27
C LEU A 247 -25.21 4.48 -51.89
N LEU A 248 -26.24 4.54 -51.07
CA LEU A 248 -27.64 4.61 -51.53
C LEU A 248 -27.90 5.91 -52.32
N ILE A 249 -27.42 7.04 -51.80
CA ILE A 249 -27.56 8.33 -52.48
C ILE A 249 -26.84 8.31 -53.84
N VAL A 250 -25.62 7.80 -53.90
CA VAL A 250 -24.85 7.68 -55.15
C VAL A 250 -25.58 6.77 -56.15
N SER A 251 -26.23 5.69 -55.71
CA SER A 251 -26.97 4.78 -56.56
C SER A 251 -28.23 5.36 -57.16
N ILE A 252 -28.88 6.34 -56.48
CA ILE A 252 -30.09 7.02 -56.93
C ILE A 252 -29.79 8.15 -57.95
N PHE A 253 -28.56 8.71 -57.91
CA PHE A 253 -28.15 9.79 -58.79
C PHE A 253 -27.31 9.31 -59.98
N LYS A 254 -27.13 8.01 -60.13
CA LYS A 254 -26.48 7.39 -61.30
C LYS A 254 -27.56 6.75 -62.23
#